data_993f1c35a92238dd7bd10dfdf75b851b
#
_entry.id   993f1c35a92238dd7bd10dfdf75b851b
#
_cell.length_a   1.000
_cell.length_b   1.000
_cell.length_c   1.000
_cell.angle_alpha   90.00
_cell.angle_beta   90.00
_cell.angle_gamma   90.00
#
_symmetry.space_group_name_H-M   'P 1'
#
loop_
_entity.id
_entity.type
_entity.pdbx_description
1 polymer ?
#
loop_
_entity_poly.entity_id
_entity_poly.type
_entity_poly.pdbx_seq_one_letter_code
_entity_poly.pdbx_strand_id
1 'polypeptide(L)'
;YFVTYSTTTPNDGTKVANIIALSLADGTKLAQNTSRPGALSMKAEATSLISGTIVASTAYQIKINKTDAFTLTPVQGAVYTVTAADDASETTEVTTNEKGVALTKTYDQKWEGKTFKIKEKTAPAGYKLDEKEYTVKLGAAGSTINLKDEPVPAVFNVTAKKVVEGRTDKLPKADEFTFNLYTAENLKTPVATAKSKADGTITFENIEVKGAGTYHYVIKEDTSAAINGITFDEAGKEVTVTAAFQGGVLTASVTSAEPTFTNTYKAASTSATIKAKKVLNGKEL
;
A
#
# COMPACT_ATOMS: atom_id res chain seq x y z
N TYR A 1 -41.13 -33.16 -3.74
CA TYR A 1 -40.26 -33.60 -4.84
C TYR A 1 -39.15 -32.58 -5.00
N PHE A 2 -37.89 -33.04 -5.04
CA PHE A 2 -36.73 -32.22 -5.30
C PHE A 2 -36.30 -32.46 -6.75
N VAL A 3 -36.20 -31.41 -7.55
CA VAL A 3 -35.61 -31.49 -8.89
C VAL A 3 -34.25 -30.83 -8.84
N THR A 4 -33.20 -31.62 -9.01
CA THR A 4 -31.84 -31.13 -9.18
C THR A 4 -31.47 -31.24 -10.65
N TYR A 5 -30.97 -30.17 -11.25
CA TYR A 5 -30.37 -30.21 -12.57
C TYR A 5 -29.11 -29.36 -12.59
N SER A 6 -28.20 -29.75 -13.44
CA SER A 6 -26.97 -28.98 -13.68
C SER A 6 -27.02 -28.41 -15.08
N THR A 7 -26.63 -27.14 -15.22
CA THR A 7 -26.46 -26.49 -16.53
C THR A 7 -25.14 -25.75 -16.55
N THR A 8 -24.51 -25.71 -17.69
CA THR A 8 -23.33 -24.85 -17.95
C THR A 8 -23.81 -23.48 -18.35
N THR A 9 -23.40 -22.46 -17.63
CA THR A 9 -23.67 -21.07 -18.00
C THR A 9 -22.55 -20.53 -18.89
N PRO A 10 -22.86 -19.86 -20.02
CA PRO A 10 -21.86 -19.19 -20.80
C PRO A 10 -21.21 -18.04 -20.03
N ASN A 11 -19.91 -17.84 -20.21
CA ASN A 11 -19.15 -16.77 -19.53
C ASN A 11 -19.35 -15.37 -20.17
N ASP A 12 -20.24 -15.24 -21.13
CA ASP A 12 -20.43 -14.04 -21.97
C ASP A 12 -21.56 -13.11 -21.51
N GLY A 13 -22.17 -13.39 -20.37
CA GLY A 13 -23.30 -12.61 -19.85
C GLY A 13 -24.64 -12.93 -20.50
N THR A 14 -24.74 -13.99 -21.33
CA THR A 14 -25.97 -14.44 -21.94
C THR A 14 -26.98 -14.87 -20.87
N LYS A 15 -28.22 -14.43 -21.01
CA LYS A 15 -29.31 -14.88 -20.13
C LYS A 15 -29.61 -16.34 -20.41
N VAL A 16 -29.53 -17.16 -19.37
CA VAL A 16 -29.93 -18.57 -19.46
C VAL A 16 -31.39 -18.71 -18.99
N ALA A 17 -32.25 -19.16 -19.87
CA ALA A 17 -33.63 -19.52 -19.53
C ALA A 17 -33.73 -21.04 -19.42
N ASN A 18 -34.18 -21.52 -18.27
CA ASN A 18 -34.43 -22.94 -18.05
C ASN A 18 -35.95 -23.22 -18.15
N ILE A 19 -36.28 -24.24 -18.90
CA ILE A 19 -37.64 -24.74 -18.98
C ILE A 19 -37.73 -25.98 -18.12
N ILE A 20 -38.52 -25.92 -17.06
CA ILE A 20 -38.82 -27.10 -16.22
C ILE A 20 -40.14 -27.70 -16.66
N ALA A 21 -40.11 -28.96 -17.02
CA ALA A 21 -41.32 -29.74 -17.26
C ALA A 21 -41.56 -30.67 -16.06
N LEU A 22 -42.74 -30.58 -15.45
CA LEU A 22 -43.21 -31.52 -14.44
C LEU A 22 -43.93 -32.69 -15.10
N SER A 23 -43.47 -33.91 -14.83
CA SER A 23 -44.13 -35.12 -15.31
C SER A 23 -44.43 -36.09 -14.16
N LEU A 24 -45.49 -36.87 -14.28
CA LEU A 24 -45.74 -37.99 -13.38
C LEU A 24 -44.77 -39.14 -13.68
N ALA A 25 -44.68 -40.10 -12.77
CA ALA A 25 -43.82 -41.27 -12.92
C ALA A 25 -44.14 -42.15 -14.15
N ASP A 26 -45.34 -42.02 -14.67
CA ASP A 26 -45.80 -42.71 -15.87
C ASP A 26 -45.44 -41.93 -17.17
N GLY A 27 -44.71 -40.82 -17.04
CA GLY A 27 -44.33 -39.95 -18.16
C GLY A 27 -45.39 -38.91 -18.58
N THR A 28 -46.55 -38.87 -17.91
CA THR A 28 -47.57 -37.87 -18.14
C THR A 28 -47.07 -36.48 -17.75
N LYS A 29 -46.97 -35.54 -18.68
CA LYS A 29 -46.55 -34.14 -18.42
C LYS A 29 -47.65 -33.40 -17.66
N LEU A 30 -47.40 -32.97 -16.43
CA LEU A 30 -48.31 -32.19 -15.60
C LEU A 30 -48.29 -30.70 -15.89
N ALA A 31 -47.14 -30.18 -16.24
CA ALA A 31 -46.97 -28.79 -16.63
C ALA A 31 -45.81 -28.67 -17.61
N GLN A 32 -46.01 -27.88 -18.64
CA GLN A 32 -44.98 -27.46 -19.57
C GLN A 32 -45.17 -25.98 -19.79
N ASN A 33 -44.08 -25.21 -19.97
CA ASN A 33 -44.15 -23.81 -20.34
C ASN A 33 -44.72 -23.70 -21.77
N THR A 34 -46.04 -23.72 -21.90
CA THR A 34 -46.75 -23.53 -23.14
C THR A 34 -47.78 -22.44 -22.95
N SER A 35 -47.96 -21.64 -23.95
CA SER A 35 -48.97 -20.55 -24.04
C SER A 35 -50.41 -21.08 -24.11
N ARG A 36 -50.73 -22.20 -23.53
CA ARG A 36 -52.09 -22.78 -23.52
C ARG A 36 -52.92 -22.19 -22.39
N PRO A 37 -54.12 -21.67 -22.63
CA PRO A 37 -55.02 -21.21 -21.59
C PRO A 37 -55.35 -22.37 -20.64
N GLY A 38 -55.12 -22.17 -19.33
CA GLY A 38 -55.37 -23.15 -18.28
C GLY A 38 -54.18 -24.04 -17.91
N ALA A 39 -53.03 -23.93 -18.55
CA ALA A 39 -51.82 -24.58 -18.10
C ALA A 39 -51.18 -23.75 -16.99
N LEU A 40 -50.74 -24.40 -15.91
CA LEU A 40 -49.90 -23.79 -14.88
C LEU A 40 -48.55 -23.40 -15.53
N SER A 41 -48.45 -22.15 -15.96
CA SER A 41 -47.19 -21.56 -16.42
C SER A 41 -46.39 -21.22 -15.21
N MET A 42 -45.46 -22.07 -14.82
CA MET A 42 -44.38 -21.69 -13.89
C MET A 42 -43.25 -21.08 -14.69
N LYS A 43 -43.35 -19.81 -15.02
CA LYS A 43 -42.24 -18.98 -15.47
C LYS A 43 -41.49 -18.54 -14.21
N ALA A 44 -40.58 -19.37 -13.73
CA ALA A 44 -39.59 -18.90 -12.80
C ALA A 44 -38.54 -18.10 -13.59
N GLU A 45 -38.75 -16.80 -13.73
CA GLU A 45 -37.66 -15.90 -14.07
C GLU A 45 -36.76 -15.87 -12.86
N ALA A 46 -35.63 -16.59 -12.92
CA ALA A 46 -34.65 -16.68 -11.86
C ALA A 46 -33.82 -15.39 -11.65
N THR A 47 -34.30 -14.26 -12.11
CA THR A 47 -33.64 -12.96 -11.92
C THR A 47 -33.89 -12.36 -10.54
N SER A 48 -34.87 -12.82 -9.77
CA SER A 48 -35.20 -12.20 -8.48
C SER A 48 -34.96 -13.09 -7.25
N LEU A 49 -34.57 -14.34 -7.41
CA LEU A 49 -34.32 -15.27 -6.29
C LEU A 49 -32.87 -15.66 -6.08
N ILE A 50 -31.95 -15.07 -6.86
CA ILE A 50 -30.54 -15.22 -6.59
C ILE A 50 -30.04 -13.92 -5.98
N SER A 51 -30.47 -13.64 -4.75
CA SER A 51 -29.72 -12.78 -3.83
C SER A 51 -28.55 -13.54 -3.17
N GLY A 52 -28.26 -14.72 -3.65
CA GLY A 52 -27.01 -15.39 -3.45
C GLY A 52 -26.15 -15.06 -4.65
N THR A 53 -24.95 -14.56 -4.42
CA THR A 53 -23.91 -14.49 -5.42
C THR A 53 -23.94 -15.78 -6.23
N ILE A 54 -24.42 -15.74 -7.51
CA ILE A 54 -24.02 -16.82 -8.41
C ILE A 54 -22.52 -16.61 -8.56
N VAL A 55 -21.77 -17.28 -7.73
CA VAL A 55 -20.40 -17.57 -8.06
C VAL A 55 -20.55 -18.43 -9.31
N ALA A 56 -20.25 -17.85 -10.48
CA ALA A 56 -20.06 -18.64 -11.68
C ALA A 56 -19.25 -19.86 -11.24
N SER A 57 -19.79 -21.06 -11.45
CA SER A 57 -19.14 -22.28 -10.98
C SER A 57 -17.70 -22.21 -11.51
N THR A 58 -16.75 -21.98 -10.62
CA THR A 58 -15.33 -22.05 -10.95
C THR A 58 -14.90 -23.51 -10.99
N ALA A 59 -15.82 -24.42 -11.37
CA ALA A 59 -15.57 -25.84 -11.48
C ALA A 59 -14.27 -26.05 -12.25
N TYR A 60 -13.35 -26.76 -11.65
CA TYR A 60 -12.05 -27.06 -12.23
C TYR A 60 -11.25 -25.82 -12.72
N GLN A 61 -11.42 -24.66 -12.09
CA GLN A 61 -10.64 -23.45 -12.34
C GLN A 61 -9.82 -23.07 -11.10
N ILE A 62 -8.69 -22.42 -11.35
CA ILE A 62 -7.90 -21.79 -10.29
C ILE A 62 -8.15 -20.29 -10.36
N LYS A 63 -8.63 -19.74 -9.25
CA LYS A 63 -8.84 -18.31 -9.03
C LYS A 63 -7.68 -17.75 -8.22
N ILE A 64 -7.05 -16.72 -8.72
CA ILE A 64 -6.04 -15.95 -8.02
C ILE A 64 -6.66 -14.61 -7.63
N ASN A 65 -6.66 -14.27 -6.36
CA ASN A 65 -7.00 -12.94 -5.85
C ASN A 65 -5.71 -12.24 -5.48
N LYS A 66 -5.46 -11.08 -6.09
CA LYS A 66 -4.26 -10.26 -5.86
C LYS A 66 -4.65 -8.95 -5.19
N THR A 67 -4.00 -8.63 -4.08
CA THR A 67 -4.20 -7.38 -3.35
C THR A 67 -2.87 -6.73 -3.01
N ASP A 68 -2.89 -5.41 -2.84
CA ASP A 68 -1.81 -4.64 -2.26
C ASP A 68 -1.53 -5.11 -0.83
N ALA A 69 -0.26 -5.24 -0.46
CA ALA A 69 0.15 -5.79 0.82
C ALA A 69 -0.21 -4.89 2.02
N PHE A 70 -0.36 -3.58 1.80
CA PHE A 70 -0.59 -2.58 2.84
C PHE A 70 -2.05 -2.10 2.88
N THR A 71 -2.59 -1.74 1.72
CA THR A 71 -3.96 -1.19 1.63
C THR A 71 -5.03 -2.24 1.46
N LEU A 72 -4.65 -3.47 1.07
CA LEU A 72 -5.54 -4.58 0.72
C LEU A 72 -6.46 -4.29 -0.48
N THR A 73 -6.19 -3.23 -1.22
CA THR A 73 -6.92 -2.91 -2.45
C THR A 73 -6.59 -3.91 -3.55
N PRO A 74 -7.53 -4.20 -4.48
CA PRO A 74 -7.27 -5.06 -5.63
C PRO A 74 -6.11 -4.55 -6.49
N VAL A 75 -5.28 -5.47 -6.98
CA VAL A 75 -4.15 -5.16 -7.87
C VAL A 75 -4.39 -5.76 -9.25
N GLN A 76 -4.53 -4.89 -10.26
CA GLN A 76 -4.71 -5.23 -11.66
C GLN A 76 -3.37 -5.38 -12.39
N GLY A 77 -3.31 -6.27 -13.38
CA GLY A 77 -2.18 -6.36 -14.32
C GLY A 77 -1.05 -7.31 -13.88
N ALA A 78 -1.17 -7.98 -12.74
CA ALA A 78 -0.24 -9.04 -12.37
C ALA A 78 -0.43 -10.24 -13.30
N VAL A 79 0.64 -10.71 -13.93
CA VAL A 79 0.64 -11.87 -14.83
C VAL A 79 1.20 -13.07 -14.11
N TYR A 80 0.46 -14.17 -14.10
CA TYR A 80 0.85 -15.42 -13.48
C TYR A 80 1.00 -16.53 -14.51
N THR A 81 2.01 -17.36 -14.34
CA THR A 81 2.12 -18.68 -14.97
C THR A 81 1.56 -19.70 -14.00
N VAL A 82 0.61 -20.52 -14.46
CA VAL A 82 -0.02 -21.60 -13.71
C VAL A 82 0.29 -22.91 -14.44
N THR A 83 1.07 -23.80 -13.82
CA THR A 83 1.60 -25.02 -14.43
C THR A 83 1.26 -26.22 -13.57
N ALA A 84 0.79 -27.31 -14.17
CA ALA A 84 0.61 -28.56 -13.43
C ALA A 84 1.96 -29.09 -12.92
N ALA A 85 2.02 -29.51 -11.66
CA ALA A 85 3.28 -29.90 -11.04
C ALA A 85 3.89 -31.19 -11.65
N ASP A 86 3.05 -32.07 -12.17
CA ASP A 86 3.44 -33.37 -12.78
C ASP A 86 3.40 -33.35 -14.32
N ASP A 87 3.02 -32.22 -14.95
CA ASP A 87 3.01 -32.07 -16.41
C ASP A 87 3.28 -30.60 -16.79
N ALA A 88 4.53 -30.30 -17.13
CA ALA A 88 4.94 -28.94 -17.52
C ALA A 88 4.30 -28.46 -18.84
N SER A 89 3.75 -29.37 -19.67
CA SER A 89 3.04 -28.98 -20.88
C SER A 89 1.66 -28.38 -20.59
N GLU A 90 1.07 -28.70 -19.43
CA GLU A 90 -0.18 -28.10 -18.96
C GLU A 90 0.13 -26.79 -18.24
N THR A 91 0.37 -25.75 -19.02
CA THR A 91 0.69 -24.40 -18.56
C THR A 91 -0.29 -23.40 -19.15
N THR A 92 -0.71 -22.43 -18.34
CA THR A 92 -1.53 -21.29 -18.77
C THR A 92 -1.03 -20.00 -18.13
N GLU A 93 -1.15 -18.89 -18.86
CA GLU A 93 -0.90 -17.57 -18.33
C GLU A 93 -2.24 -16.87 -18.06
N VAL A 94 -2.32 -16.17 -16.92
CA VAL A 94 -3.50 -15.43 -16.51
C VAL A 94 -3.09 -14.07 -15.97
N THR A 95 -3.95 -13.07 -16.17
CA THR A 95 -3.70 -11.69 -15.74
C THR A 95 -4.82 -11.22 -14.82
N THR A 96 -4.47 -10.55 -13.74
CA THR A 96 -5.46 -9.97 -12.81
C THR A 96 -6.18 -8.78 -13.44
N ASN A 97 -7.51 -8.77 -13.30
CA ASN A 97 -8.40 -7.71 -13.76
C ASN A 97 -8.51 -6.56 -12.72
N GLU A 98 -9.38 -5.58 -12.97
CA GLU A 98 -9.65 -4.43 -12.10
C GLU A 98 -10.06 -4.81 -10.66
N LYS A 99 -10.61 -6.03 -10.48
CA LYS A 99 -10.98 -6.56 -9.17
C LYS A 99 -9.86 -7.36 -8.51
N GLY A 100 -8.65 -7.32 -9.10
CA GLY A 100 -7.50 -8.11 -8.64
C GLY A 100 -7.67 -9.61 -8.84
N VAL A 101 -8.55 -10.04 -9.77
CA VAL A 101 -8.89 -11.45 -9.97
C VAL A 101 -8.33 -11.93 -11.30
N ALA A 102 -7.63 -13.04 -11.27
CA ALA A 102 -7.30 -13.85 -12.45
C ALA A 102 -7.96 -15.23 -12.34
N LEU A 103 -8.45 -15.76 -13.46
CA LEU A 103 -9.03 -17.09 -13.57
C LEU A 103 -8.31 -17.87 -14.66
N THR A 104 -7.99 -19.13 -14.38
CA THR A 104 -7.49 -20.05 -15.41
C THR A 104 -8.61 -20.45 -16.36
N LYS A 105 -8.25 -21.12 -17.47
CA LYS A 105 -9.22 -21.93 -18.23
C LYS A 105 -9.88 -22.96 -17.31
N THR A 106 -11.01 -23.50 -17.71
CA THR A 106 -11.58 -24.68 -17.08
C THR A 106 -10.73 -25.91 -17.47
N TYR A 107 -10.24 -26.62 -16.48
CA TYR A 107 -9.48 -27.87 -16.69
C TYR A 107 -10.44 -29.07 -16.80
N ASP A 108 -9.97 -30.15 -17.42
CA ASP A 108 -10.69 -31.42 -17.43
C ASP A 108 -10.75 -32.04 -16.01
N GLN A 109 -11.77 -32.87 -15.76
CA GLN A 109 -11.93 -33.56 -14.49
C GLN A 109 -10.71 -34.40 -14.10
N LYS A 110 -9.92 -34.91 -15.07
CA LYS A 110 -8.68 -35.65 -14.81
C LYS A 110 -7.66 -34.87 -13.96
N TRP A 111 -7.79 -33.54 -13.91
CA TRP A 111 -6.94 -32.65 -13.14
C TRP A 111 -7.42 -32.42 -11.69
N GLU A 112 -8.58 -32.99 -11.31
CA GLU A 112 -9.08 -32.90 -9.93
C GLU A 112 -8.07 -33.54 -8.95
N GLY A 113 -7.78 -32.83 -7.87
CA GLY A 113 -6.82 -33.26 -6.84
C GLY A 113 -5.35 -33.09 -7.24
N LYS A 114 -5.06 -32.71 -8.50
CA LYS A 114 -3.70 -32.42 -8.95
C LYS A 114 -3.21 -31.08 -8.40
N THR A 115 -1.90 -31.00 -8.20
CA THR A 115 -1.22 -29.78 -7.73
C THR A 115 -0.80 -28.94 -8.91
N PHE A 116 -1.05 -27.66 -8.83
CA PHE A 116 -0.56 -26.64 -9.76
C PHE A 116 0.42 -25.70 -9.04
N LYS A 117 1.46 -25.31 -9.74
CA LYS A 117 2.44 -24.31 -9.37
C LYS A 117 2.02 -22.98 -9.95
N ILE A 118 2.07 -21.94 -9.15
CA ILE A 118 1.68 -20.57 -9.50
C ILE A 118 2.88 -19.67 -9.24
N LYS A 119 3.36 -18.99 -10.27
CA LYS A 119 4.47 -18.05 -10.17
C LYS A 119 4.12 -16.77 -10.87
N GLU A 120 4.39 -15.65 -10.23
CA GLU A 120 4.27 -14.37 -10.88
C GLU A 120 5.34 -14.23 -11.97
N LYS A 121 4.90 -13.96 -13.18
CA LYS A 121 5.76 -13.75 -14.35
C LYS A 121 6.11 -12.28 -14.52
N THR A 122 5.12 -11.42 -14.27
CA THR A 122 5.26 -9.99 -14.43
C THR A 122 4.45 -9.28 -13.35
N ALA A 123 5.12 -8.48 -12.54
CA ALA A 123 4.46 -7.60 -11.60
C ALA A 123 3.82 -6.40 -12.31
N PRO A 124 2.72 -5.85 -11.80
CA PRO A 124 2.16 -4.60 -12.28
C PRO A 124 3.11 -3.42 -12.06
N ALA A 125 2.93 -2.34 -12.82
CA ALA A 125 3.69 -1.12 -12.61
C ALA A 125 3.58 -0.64 -11.15
N GLY A 126 4.71 -0.29 -10.55
CA GLY A 126 4.79 0.18 -9.16
C GLY A 126 4.82 -0.91 -8.09
N TYR A 127 4.80 -2.18 -8.48
CA TYR A 127 4.94 -3.30 -7.56
C TYR A 127 6.23 -4.09 -7.83
N LYS A 128 6.72 -4.75 -6.79
CA LYS A 128 7.86 -5.66 -6.88
C LYS A 128 7.41 -7.00 -7.40
N LEU A 129 8.22 -7.64 -8.24
CA LEU A 129 7.97 -9.01 -8.66
C LEU A 129 8.04 -9.97 -7.46
N ASP A 130 6.99 -10.76 -7.26
CA ASP A 130 6.99 -11.84 -6.29
C ASP A 130 7.62 -13.09 -6.92
N GLU A 131 8.89 -13.33 -6.64
CA GLU A 131 9.64 -14.47 -7.17
C GLU A 131 9.25 -15.82 -6.55
N LYS A 132 8.40 -15.82 -5.54
CA LYS A 132 7.98 -17.02 -4.84
C LYS A 132 7.08 -17.89 -5.71
N GLU A 133 7.30 -19.19 -5.66
CA GLU A 133 6.40 -20.20 -6.25
C GLU A 133 5.38 -20.64 -5.18
N TYR A 134 4.12 -20.62 -5.54
CA TYR A 134 3.01 -21.08 -4.74
C TYR A 134 2.43 -22.36 -5.34
N THR A 135 1.74 -23.14 -4.50
CA THR A 135 1.07 -24.36 -4.95
C THR A 135 -0.38 -24.37 -4.52
N VAL A 136 -1.25 -24.95 -5.36
CA VAL A 136 -2.65 -25.14 -5.08
C VAL A 136 -3.10 -26.50 -5.63
N LYS A 137 -3.96 -27.21 -4.89
CA LYS A 137 -4.64 -28.40 -5.42
C LYS A 137 -5.94 -27.99 -6.08
N LEU A 138 -6.20 -28.49 -7.29
CA LEU A 138 -7.43 -28.20 -8.02
C LEU A 138 -8.59 -29.02 -7.43
N GLY A 139 -9.62 -28.33 -6.92
CA GLY A 139 -10.85 -28.96 -6.47
C GLY A 139 -11.94 -29.01 -7.55
N ALA A 140 -12.91 -29.90 -7.39
CA ALA A 140 -14.07 -30.00 -8.30
C ALA A 140 -14.84 -28.67 -8.42
N ALA A 141 -15.00 -27.95 -7.33
CA ALA A 141 -15.64 -26.61 -7.31
C ALA A 141 -14.68 -25.47 -7.68
N GLY A 142 -13.48 -25.81 -8.16
CA GLY A 142 -12.39 -24.87 -8.35
C GLY A 142 -11.59 -24.62 -7.07
N SER A 143 -10.53 -23.87 -7.18
CA SER A 143 -9.66 -23.51 -6.06
C SER A 143 -9.31 -22.03 -6.08
N THR A 144 -9.11 -21.45 -4.90
CA THR A 144 -8.76 -20.02 -4.77
C THR A 144 -7.46 -19.89 -3.99
N ILE A 145 -6.59 -19.01 -4.47
CA ILE A 145 -5.41 -18.56 -3.74
C ILE A 145 -5.42 -17.03 -3.62
N ASN A 146 -5.05 -16.55 -2.43
CA ASN A 146 -4.96 -15.12 -2.16
C ASN A 146 -3.48 -14.73 -2.06
N LEU A 147 -3.04 -13.82 -2.91
CA LEU A 147 -1.68 -13.35 -3.01
C LEU A 147 -1.62 -11.85 -2.75
N LYS A 148 -0.51 -11.39 -2.21
CA LYS A 148 -0.27 -9.97 -1.93
C LYS A 148 0.93 -9.49 -2.73
N ASP A 149 0.89 -8.23 -3.14
CA ASP A 149 2.00 -7.57 -3.81
C ASP A 149 2.56 -6.42 -2.97
N GLU A 150 3.89 -6.33 -2.92
CA GLU A 150 4.55 -5.22 -2.25
C GLU A 150 4.79 -4.08 -3.24
N PRO A 151 4.29 -2.85 -2.98
CA PRO A 151 4.67 -1.71 -3.77
C PRO A 151 6.18 -1.46 -3.74
N VAL A 152 6.72 -0.94 -4.83
CA VAL A 152 8.04 -0.30 -4.82
C VAL A 152 7.93 0.92 -3.91
N PRO A 153 8.79 1.07 -2.88
CA PRO A 153 8.69 2.19 -1.96
C PRO A 153 8.82 3.54 -2.67
N ALA A 154 8.04 4.51 -2.23
CA ALA A 154 8.25 5.90 -2.61
C ALA A 154 9.32 6.53 -1.72
N VAL A 155 10.24 7.27 -2.33
CA VAL A 155 11.32 7.99 -1.64
C VAL A 155 11.06 9.50 -1.72
N PHE A 156 11.23 10.20 -0.61
CA PHE A 156 11.03 11.64 -0.53
C PHE A 156 11.99 12.26 0.50
N ASN A 157 12.08 13.59 0.49
CA ASN A 157 12.86 14.34 1.46
C ASN A 157 11.92 15.18 2.34
N VAL A 158 12.32 15.38 3.60
CA VAL A 158 11.67 16.30 4.54
C VAL A 158 12.61 17.46 4.82
N THR A 159 12.11 18.69 4.69
CA THR A 159 12.88 19.90 4.97
C THR A 159 12.32 20.65 6.18
N ALA A 160 13.18 21.36 6.86
CA ALA A 160 12.85 22.29 7.93
C ALA A 160 13.85 23.45 7.93
N LYS A 161 13.54 24.51 8.68
CA LYS A 161 14.41 25.68 8.84
C LYS A 161 14.89 25.81 10.28
N LYS A 162 16.15 26.28 10.42
CA LYS A 162 16.76 26.69 11.67
C LYS A 162 17.03 28.17 11.68
N VAL A 163 16.56 28.82 12.71
CA VAL A 163 16.80 30.25 13.02
C VAL A 163 17.45 30.35 14.39
N VAL A 164 18.40 31.27 14.55
CA VAL A 164 19.07 31.55 15.81
C VAL A 164 18.94 33.05 16.14
N GLU A 165 17.86 33.37 16.85
CA GLU A 165 17.63 34.74 17.31
C GLU A 165 18.73 35.22 18.26
N GLY A 166 19.13 36.49 18.14
CA GLY A 166 20.24 37.08 18.90
C GLY A 166 21.60 37.01 18.19
N ARG A 167 21.70 36.32 17.05
CA ARG A 167 22.81 36.46 16.09
C ARG A 167 22.48 37.52 15.03
N THR A 168 23.49 38.17 14.48
CA THR A 168 23.32 39.24 13.50
C THR A 168 22.62 38.76 12.23
N ASP A 169 22.98 37.60 11.73
CA ASP A 169 22.44 36.97 10.54
C ASP A 169 21.24 36.04 10.83
N LYS A 170 20.99 35.78 12.12
CA LYS A 170 19.98 34.81 12.61
C LYS A 170 20.17 33.39 12.12
N LEU A 171 21.37 33.04 11.63
CA LEU A 171 21.69 31.75 11.05
C LEU A 171 22.50 30.85 12.02
N PRO A 172 22.39 29.54 11.89
CA PRO A 172 23.28 28.59 12.56
C PRO A 172 24.67 28.57 11.88
N LYS A 173 25.64 27.98 12.52
CA LYS A 173 26.84 27.49 11.82
C LYS A 173 26.52 26.16 11.17
N ALA A 174 27.30 25.76 10.17
CA ALA A 174 27.18 24.43 9.59
C ALA A 174 27.35 23.36 10.66
N ASP A 175 26.48 22.36 10.64
CA ASP A 175 26.46 21.20 11.56
C ASP A 175 26.31 21.53 13.05
N GLU A 176 25.88 22.75 13.39
CA GLU A 176 25.78 23.20 14.79
C GLU A 176 24.64 22.52 15.57
N PHE A 177 23.52 22.24 14.89
CA PHE A 177 22.33 21.67 15.51
C PHE A 177 21.97 20.35 14.84
N THR A 178 21.63 19.35 15.63
CA THR A 178 21.19 18.04 15.18
C THR A 178 19.68 17.92 15.35
N PHE A 179 19.01 17.28 14.39
CA PHE A 179 17.57 17.06 14.36
C PHE A 179 17.29 15.60 14.10
N ASN A 180 16.26 15.08 14.74
CA ASN A 180 15.79 13.73 14.58
C ASN A 180 14.36 13.74 14.04
N LEU A 181 14.11 12.95 13.00
CA LEU A 181 12.79 12.71 12.41
C LEU A 181 12.25 11.40 12.99
N TYR A 182 11.06 11.44 13.55
CA TYR A 182 10.36 10.30 14.12
C TYR A 182 9.04 10.07 13.37
N THR A 183 8.52 8.83 13.37
CA THR A 183 7.11 8.64 13.09
C THR A 183 6.29 9.10 14.31
N ALA A 184 5.05 9.57 14.08
CA ALA A 184 4.19 10.02 15.20
C ALA A 184 3.87 8.89 16.19
N GLU A 185 3.86 7.64 15.71
CA GLU A 185 3.59 6.45 16.52
C GLU A 185 4.79 6.00 17.35
N ASN A 186 6.02 6.39 16.96
CA ASN A 186 7.25 6.00 17.65
C ASN A 186 8.23 7.18 17.78
N LEU A 187 8.12 7.88 18.90
CA LEU A 187 9.01 9.01 19.22
C LEU A 187 10.32 8.60 19.96
N LYS A 188 10.63 7.30 20.02
CA LYS A 188 11.82 6.77 20.70
C LYS A 188 12.98 6.52 19.76
N THR A 189 12.67 6.03 18.56
CA THR A 189 13.69 5.67 17.57
C THR A 189 13.50 6.56 16.34
N PRO A 190 14.47 7.41 16.01
CA PRO A 190 14.38 8.24 14.81
C PRO A 190 14.46 7.39 13.55
N VAL A 191 13.70 7.77 12.53
CA VAL A 191 13.78 7.18 11.17
C VAL A 191 14.89 7.83 10.36
N ALA A 192 15.26 9.08 10.71
CA ALA A 192 16.38 9.78 10.11
C ALA A 192 16.92 10.85 11.06
N THR A 193 18.18 11.24 10.84
CA THR A 193 18.85 12.33 11.55
C THR A 193 19.46 13.28 10.53
N ALA A 194 19.37 14.58 10.77
CA ALA A 194 19.95 15.61 9.94
C ALA A 194 20.60 16.71 10.78
N LYS A 195 21.51 17.48 10.18
CA LYS A 195 22.13 18.62 10.80
C LYS A 195 21.76 19.92 10.08
N SER A 196 21.80 21.03 10.81
CA SER A 196 21.58 22.34 10.22
C SER A 196 22.72 22.70 9.27
N LYS A 197 22.39 23.24 8.09
CA LYS A 197 23.36 23.90 7.20
C LYS A 197 23.57 25.35 7.63
N ALA A 198 24.62 25.98 7.14
CA ALA A 198 24.94 27.39 7.45
C ALA A 198 23.86 28.38 6.97
N ASP A 199 23.05 28.00 5.99
CA ASP A 199 21.90 28.77 5.49
C ASP A 199 20.60 28.54 6.30
N GLY A 200 20.68 27.76 7.36
CA GLY A 200 19.54 27.38 8.21
C GLY A 200 18.71 26.21 7.66
N THR A 201 19.05 25.64 6.52
CA THR A 201 18.32 24.49 5.97
C THR A 201 18.63 23.21 6.76
N ILE A 202 17.59 22.44 7.04
CA ILE A 202 17.67 21.09 7.57
C ILE A 202 17.03 20.17 6.53
N THR A 203 17.70 19.09 6.12
CA THR A 203 17.16 18.15 5.11
C THR A 203 17.34 16.72 5.59
N PHE A 204 16.24 16.02 5.74
CA PHE A 204 16.22 14.56 5.92
C PHE A 204 16.01 13.94 4.55
N GLU A 205 16.98 13.19 4.09
CA GLU A 205 17.00 12.62 2.75
C GLU A 205 16.59 11.15 2.74
N ASN A 206 16.06 10.69 1.60
CA ASN A 206 15.77 9.28 1.34
C ASN A 206 14.82 8.62 2.36
N ILE A 207 13.79 9.34 2.76
CA ILE A 207 12.75 8.77 3.61
C ILE A 207 11.83 7.92 2.74
N GLU A 208 11.54 6.70 3.19
CA GLU A 208 10.74 5.74 2.44
C GLU A 208 9.36 5.53 3.05
N VAL A 209 8.35 5.42 2.19
CA VAL A 209 7.02 4.88 2.52
C VAL A 209 6.69 3.73 1.59
N LYS A 210 6.03 2.68 2.14
CA LYS A 210 5.80 1.41 1.43
C LYS A 210 4.39 1.22 0.91
N GLY A 211 3.49 2.15 1.13
CA GLY A 211 2.11 2.05 0.70
C GLY A 211 1.45 3.41 0.51
N ALA A 212 0.33 3.45 -0.19
CA ALA A 212 -0.50 4.65 -0.27
C ALA A 212 -1.12 4.95 1.09
N GLY A 213 -1.19 6.23 1.45
CA GLY A 213 -1.74 6.66 2.73
C GLY A 213 -1.22 8.02 3.16
N THR A 214 -1.65 8.44 4.35
CA THR A 214 -1.15 9.65 5.02
C THR A 214 -0.27 9.22 6.18
N TYR A 215 0.93 9.80 6.24
CA TYR A 215 1.94 9.52 7.24
C TYR A 215 2.23 10.77 8.06
N HIS A 216 2.34 10.62 9.36
CA HIS A 216 2.63 11.69 10.29
C HIS A 216 4.00 11.49 10.91
N TYR A 217 4.83 12.52 10.79
CA TYR A 217 6.16 12.56 11.36
C TYR A 217 6.28 13.72 12.35
N VAL A 218 7.26 13.61 13.26
CA VAL A 218 7.62 14.67 14.19
C VAL A 218 9.11 14.90 14.11
N ILE A 219 9.52 16.15 13.87
CA ILE A 219 10.91 16.56 13.95
C ILE A 219 11.15 17.10 15.37
N LYS A 220 12.26 16.68 15.99
CA LYS A 220 12.74 17.24 17.26
C LYS A 220 14.20 17.63 17.13
N GLU A 221 14.55 18.78 17.73
CA GLU A 221 15.94 19.16 17.92
C GLU A 221 16.58 18.28 19.01
N ASP A 222 17.81 17.84 18.79
CA ASP A 222 18.59 17.13 19.82
C ASP A 222 19.18 18.12 20.80
N THR A 223 18.67 18.12 22.00
CA THR A 223 19.07 19.01 23.09
C THR A 223 19.99 18.31 24.11
N SER A 224 20.49 17.12 23.80
CA SER A 224 21.30 16.32 24.73
C SER A 224 22.66 16.96 25.04
N ALA A 225 23.20 17.77 24.11
CA ALA A 225 24.45 18.50 24.28
C ALA A 225 24.17 20.01 24.42
N ALA A 226 24.56 20.60 25.55
CA ALA A 226 24.42 22.02 25.76
C ALA A 226 25.39 22.83 24.85
N ILE A 227 24.89 23.91 24.25
CA ILE A 227 25.69 24.87 23.48
C ILE A 227 25.71 26.20 24.25
N ASN A 228 26.88 26.74 24.52
CA ASN A 228 27.03 27.95 25.31
C ASN A 228 26.26 29.13 24.72
N GLY A 229 25.40 29.71 25.54
CA GLY A 229 24.56 30.85 25.19
C GLY A 229 23.34 30.51 24.36
N ILE A 230 23.09 29.23 24.03
CA ILE A 230 21.91 28.80 23.27
C ILE A 230 20.81 28.28 24.22
N THR A 231 19.61 28.76 24.00
CA THR A 231 18.37 28.18 24.50
C THR A 231 17.66 27.50 23.32
N PHE A 232 17.41 26.21 23.43
CA PHE A 232 16.86 25.39 22.36
C PHE A 232 15.34 25.56 22.21
N ASP A 233 14.83 25.33 20.98
CA ASP A 233 13.41 25.11 20.71
C ASP A 233 13.10 23.61 20.95
N GLU A 234 12.54 23.31 22.12
CA GLU A 234 12.24 21.93 22.50
C GLU A 234 10.94 21.38 21.93
N ALA A 235 10.18 22.22 21.22
CA ALA A 235 8.91 21.82 20.64
C ALA A 235 9.11 20.86 19.46
N GLY A 236 8.45 19.69 19.53
CA GLY A 236 8.31 18.83 18.35
C GLY A 236 7.49 19.53 17.27
N LYS A 237 7.92 19.42 16.01
CA LYS A 237 7.22 20.00 14.86
C LYS A 237 6.67 18.87 14.00
N GLU A 238 5.37 18.94 13.71
CA GLU A 238 4.69 17.93 12.92
C GLU A 238 4.92 18.13 11.41
N VAL A 239 5.05 17.02 10.71
CA VAL A 239 5.14 16.96 9.24
C VAL A 239 4.18 15.90 8.74
N THR A 240 3.35 16.26 7.76
CA THR A 240 2.42 15.36 7.11
C THR A 240 2.91 15.05 5.70
N VAL A 241 2.91 13.76 5.36
CA VAL A 241 3.30 13.24 4.05
C VAL A 241 2.14 12.45 3.49
N THR A 242 1.80 12.68 2.23
CA THR A 242 0.79 11.90 1.51
C THR A 242 1.47 11.07 0.44
N ALA A 243 1.21 9.77 0.43
CA ALA A 243 1.64 8.84 -0.59
C ALA A 243 0.46 8.30 -1.37
N ALA A 244 0.57 8.28 -2.69
CA ALA A 244 -0.48 7.79 -3.60
C ALA A 244 0.13 7.20 -4.87
N PHE A 245 -0.59 6.27 -5.51
CA PHE A 245 -0.22 5.79 -6.83
C PHE A 245 -0.56 6.83 -7.89
N GLN A 246 0.42 7.19 -8.71
CA GLN A 246 0.27 8.08 -9.87
C GLN A 246 0.85 7.37 -11.09
N GLY A 247 0.01 7.11 -12.10
CA GLY A 247 0.44 6.35 -13.28
C GLY A 247 0.96 4.95 -12.97
N GLY A 248 0.47 4.32 -11.90
CA GLY A 248 0.94 3.00 -11.46
C GLY A 248 2.19 3.03 -10.58
N VAL A 249 2.78 4.19 -10.30
CA VAL A 249 3.98 4.31 -9.44
C VAL A 249 3.59 4.95 -8.12
N LEU A 250 4.04 4.39 -6.99
CA LEU A 250 3.86 5.00 -5.67
C LEU A 250 4.75 6.26 -5.58
N THR A 251 4.14 7.41 -5.33
CA THR A 251 4.82 8.68 -5.10
C THR A 251 4.46 9.22 -3.73
N ALA A 252 5.36 10.00 -3.12
CA ALA A 252 5.11 10.62 -1.83
C ALA A 252 5.53 12.09 -1.85
N SER A 253 4.78 12.94 -1.17
CA SER A 253 5.07 14.37 -1.03
C SER A 253 4.71 14.89 0.33
N VAL A 254 5.49 15.86 0.83
CA VAL A 254 5.19 16.62 2.05
C VAL A 254 4.02 17.57 1.75
N THR A 255 2.97 17.48 2.56
CA THR A 255 1.74 18.30 2.38
C THR A 255 1.54 19.33 3.47
N SER A 256 2.29 19.25 4.58
CA SER A 256 2.32 20.29 5.62
C SER A 256 3.24 21.46 5.23
N ALA A 257 3.08 22.59 5.91
CA ALA A 257 4.03 23.70 5.82
C ALA A 257 5.41 23.29 6.34
N GLU A 258 6.47 23.89 5.79
CA GLU A 258 7.84 23.66 6.25
C GLU A 258 8.02 24.20 7.67
N PRO A 259 8.39 23.35 8.66
CA PRO A 259 8.52 23.78 10.04
C PRO A 259 9.80 24.59 10.26
N THR A 260 9.74 25.51 11.24
CA THR A 260 10.89 26.34 11.64
C THR A 260 11.19 26.11 13.12
N PHE A 261 12.46 25.86 13.42
CA PHE A 261 13.01 25.78 14.78
C PHE A 261 13.75 27.06 15.10
N THR A 262 13.38 27.72 16.20
CA THR A 262 13.96 29.00 16.61
C THR A 262 14.67 28.86 17.95
N ASN A 263 16.00 28.86 17.93
CA ASN A 263 16.82 28.96 19.15
C ASN A 263 17.11 30.40 19.46
N THR A 264 17.35 30.70 20.74
CA THR A 264 17.78 32.03 21.17
C THR A 264 19.24 31.98 21.59
N TYR A 265 20.07 32.83 21.04
CA TYR A 265 21.45 33.03 21.44
C TYR A 265 21.58 34.26 22.34
N LYS A 266 22.20 34.11 23.49
CA LYS A 266 22.55 35.20 24.38
C LYS A 266 24.04 35.10 24.70
N ALA A 267 24.79 36.09 24.25
CA ALA A 267 26.21 36.20 24.56
C ALA A 267 26.42 36.33 26.08
N ALA A 268 27.36 35.58 26.62
CA ALA A 268 27.78 35.76 28.00
C ALA A 268 28.46 37.13 28.16
N SER A 269 28.20 37.77 29.27
CA SER A 269 28.96 38.97 29.64
C SER A 269 30.41 38.59 29.93
N THR A 270 31.33 39.34 29.41
CA THR A 270 32.76 39.21 29.74
C THR A 270 33.26 40.55 30.26
N SER A 271 34.23 40.52 31.16
CA SER A 271 34.91 41.70 31.66
C SER A 271 36.40 41.63 31.26
N ALA A 272 36.94 42.75 30.82
CA ALA A 272 38.34 42.93 30.57
C ALA A 272 38.90 43.93 31.54
N THR A 273 40.01 43.59 32.16
CA THR A 273 40.76 44.54 33.00
C THR A 273 41.76 45.26 32.15
N ILE A 274 41.55 46.57 31.95
CA ILE A 274 42.52 47.40 31.24
C ILE A 274 43.47 47.94 32.31
N LYS A 275 44.71 47.58 32.22
CA LYS A 275 45.77 48.16 33.04
C LYS A 275 46.40 49.35 32.31
N ALA A 276 46.38 50.51 32.93
CA ALA A 276 47.06 51.70 32.44
C ALA A 276 48.20 52.08 33.39
N LYS A 277 49.32 52.44 32.80
CA LYS A 277 50.45 52.98 33.56
C LYS A 277 50.52 54.47 33.32
N LYS A 278 50.38 55.24 34.38
CA LYS A 278 50.59 56.68 34.30
C LYS A 278 52.02 56.98 34.61
N VAL A 279 52.66 57.74 33.75
CA VAL A 279 54.02 58.23 33.91
C VAL A 279 53.96 59.72 34.00
N LEU A 280 54.57 60.30 35.04
CA LEU A 280 54.69 61.72 35.19
C LEU A 280 56.20 62.08 35.05
N ASN A 281 56.54 62.89 34.05
CA ASN A 281 57.93 63.29 33.77
C ASN A 281 58.95 62.17 33.80
N GLY A 282 58.59 61.00 33.24
CA GLY A 282 59.44 59.85 33.18
C GLY A 282 59.56 59.00 34.48
N LYS A 283 58.76 59.31 35.49
CA LYS A 283 58.69 58.51 36.71
C LYS A 283 57.39 57.70 36.81
N GLU A 284 57.45 56.44 37.29
CA GLU A 284 56.26 55.69 37.69
C GLU A 284 55.66 56.31 38.97
N LEU A 285 54.31 56.24 39.07
CA LEU A 285 53.57 56.64 40.26
C LEU A 285 53.39 55.44 41.15
#